data_90948f5faa518fe9121cf189e895fe08
#
_entry.id   90948f5faa518fe9121cf189e895fe08
#
_cell.length_a   1.000
_cell.length_b   1.000
_cell.length_c   1.000
_cell.angle_alpha   90.00
_cell.angle_beta   90.00
_cell.angle_gamma   90.00
#
_symmetry.space_group_name_H-M   'P 1'
#
loop_
_entity.id
_entity.type
_entity.pdbx_description
1 polymer ?
#
loop_
_entity_poly.entity_id
_entity_poly.type
_entity_poly.pdbx_seq_one_letter_code
_entity_poly.pdbx_strand_id
1 'polypeptide(L)'
;ESCKSALKVVEKALLTEDKDLIVNDATLYSLMLRLREIYLVDCILDRKIGSLKGLIKYAERVKSIERLCNIYRKLRNDEKVRIEASIEEVRECYEFANNKLKSQEEKINEYKKEEKAIREKN
;
A
#
# COMPACT_ATOMS: atom_id res chain seq x y z
N GLU A 1 7.39 10.29 2.46
CA GLU A 1 8.07 10.51 1.17
C GLU A 1 8.69 9.26 0.57
N SER A 2 9.34 8.42 1.38
CA SER A 2 9.90 7.15 0.89
C SER A 2 8.80 6.25 0.32
N CYS A 3 7.61 6.24 0.94
CA CYS A 3 6.46 5.48 0.45
C CYS A 3 5.99 6.00 -0.90
N LYS A 4 5.87 7.32 -1.04
CA LYS A 4 5.48 7.98 -2.30
C LYS A 4 6.48 7.68 -3.42
N SER A 5 7.77 7.76 -3.12
CA SER A 5 8.83 7.45 -4.09
C SER A 5 8.79 6.00 -4.52
N ALA A 6 8.60 5.08 -3.58
CA ALA A 6 8.49 3.65 -3.87
C ALA A 6 7.27 3.35 -4.75
N LEU A 7 6.12 3.98 -4.49
CA LEU A 7 4.92 3.81 -5.32
C LEU A 7 5.14 4.35 -6.75
N LYS A 8 5.90 5.41 -6.92
CA LYS A 8 6.26 5.90 -8.27
C LYS A 8 7.11 4.89 -9.03
N VAL A 9 8.03 4.21 -8.35
CA VAL A 9 8.85 3.16 -8.98
C VAL A 9 7.96 1.99 -9.40
N VAL A 10 7.01 1.59 -8.55
CA VAL A 10 6.04 0.54 -8.88
C VAL A 10 5.19 0.95 -10.09
N GLU A 11 4.72 2.18 -10.14
CA GLU A 11 3.94 2.70 -11.27
C GLU A 11 4.70 2.57 -12.57
N LYS A 12 5.97 3.01 -12.59
CA LYS A 12 6.83 2.89 -13.77
C LYS A 12 7.02 1.45 -14.21
N ALA A 13 7.24 0.56 -13.27
CA ALA A 13 7.38 -0.87 -13.57
C ALA A 13 6.11 -1.44 -14.21
N LEU A 14 4.93 -1.07 -13.68
CA LEU A 14 3.66 -1.52 -14.22
C LEU A 14 3.35 -0.97 -15.62
N LEU A 15 3.82 0.24 -15.92
CA LEU A 15 3.63 0.85 -17.24
C LEU A 15 4.51 0.23 -18.31
N THR A 16 5.67 -0.30 -17.94
CA THR A 16 6.65 -0.87 -18.89
C THR A 16 6.46 -2.37 -19.11
N GLU A 17 5.70 -3.06 -18.25
CA GLU A 17 5.46 -4.48 -18.38
C GLU A 17 4.33 -4.77 -19.37
N ASP A 18 4.46 -5.88 -20.09
CA ASP A 18 3.42 -6.38 -21.01
C ASP A 18 2.24 -6.90 -20.18
N LYS A 19 1.03 -6.63 -20.66
CA LYS A 19 -0.23 -7.04 -19.98
C LYS A 19 -0.35 -8.55 -19.76
N ASP A 20 0.32 -9.33 -20.58
CA ASP A 20 0.27 -10.81 -20.51
C ASP A 20 1.36 -11.39 -19.59
N LEU A 21 2.25 -10.56 -19.05
CA LEU A 21 3.32 -11.00 -18.17
C LEU A 21 2.89 -11.00 -16.71
N ILE A 22 3.43 -11.97 -15.98
CA ILE A 22 3.31 -12.03 -14.53
C ILE A 22 4.20 -10.94 -13.94
N VAL A 23 3.70 -10.25 -12.94
CA VAL A 23 4.44 -9.17 -12.30
C VAL A 23 5.66 -9.74 -11.57
N ASN A 24 6.77 -9.03 -11.69
CA ASN A 24 8.01 -9.35 -11.01
C ASN A 24 7.80 -9.36 -9.49
N ASP A 25 8.39 -10.32 -8.79
CA ASP A 25 8.25 -10.48 -7.34
C ASP A 25 8.76 -9.26 -6.55
N ALA A 26 9.82 -8.61 -7.01
CA ALA A 26 10.32 -7.40 -6.37
C ALA A 26 9.32 -6.25 -6.44
N THR A 27 8.63 -6.09 -7.57
CA THR A 27 7.59 -5.08 -7.76
C THR A 27 6.39 -5.36 -6.83
N LEU A 28 5.94 -6.60 -6.79
CA LEU A 28 4.83 -7.00 -5.93
C LEU A 28 5.20 -6.83 -4.44
N TYR A 29 6.37 -7.28 -4.05
CA TYR A 29 6.84 -7.15 -2.67
C TYR A 29 6.87 -5.68 -2.25
N SER A 30 7.46 -4.82 -3.09
CA SER A 30 7.54 -3.37 -2.81
C SER A 30 6.15 -2.75 -2.65
N LEU A 31 5.21 -3.08 -3.53
CA LEU A 31 3.85 -2.57 -3.45
C LEU A 31 3.16 -3.00 -2.15
N MET A 32 3.23 -4.28 -1.83
CA MET A 32 2.57 -4.83 -0.63
C MET A 32 3.18 -4.27 0.66
N LEU A 33 4.49 -4.07 0.68
CA LEU A 33 5.17 -3.45 1.81
C LEU A 33 4.64 -2.02 2.03
N ARG A 34 4.49 -1.24 0.95
CA ARG A 34 3.98 0.13 1.04
C ARG A 34 2.51 0.19 1.42
N LEU A 35 1.69 -0.71 0.90
CA LEU A 35 0.30 -0.82 1.30
C LEU A 35 0.18 -1.11 2.81
N ARG A 36 1.01 -2.01 3.32
CA ARG A 36 1.05 -2.32 4.75
C ARG A 36 1.43 -1.09 5.58
N GLU A 37 2.43 -0.34 5.14
CA GLU A 37 2.84 0.90 5.83
C GLU A 37 1.71 1.93 5.87
N ILE A 38 1.04 2.15 4.75
CA ILE A 38 -0.11 3.07 4.66
C ILE A 38 -1.22 2.65 5.63
N TYR A 39 -1.56 1.37 5.63
CA TYR A 39 -2.55 0.81 6.55
C TYR A 39 -2.17 1.05 8.01
N LEU A 40 -0.91 0.78 8.39
CA LEU A 40 -0.45 0.94 9.77
C LEU A 40 -0.49 2.41 10.22
N VAL A 41 -0.16 3.33 9.33
CA VAL A 41 -0.28 4.77 9.65
C VAL A 41 -1.75 5.16 9.84
N ASP A 42 -2.65 4.68 9.00
CA ASP A 42 -4.09 4.92 9.19
C ASP A 42 -4.59 4.33 10.52
N CYS A 43 -4.08 3.17 10.92
CA CYS A 43 -4.38 2.60 12.24
C CYS A 43 -3.93 3.52 13.37
N ILE A 44 -2.72 4.09 13.27
CA ILE A 44 -2.21 5.04 14.26
C ILE A 44 -3.10 6.28 14.34
N LEU A 45 -3.48 6.84 13.20
CA LEU A 45 -4.34 8.02 13.14
C LEU A 45 -5.73 7.76 13.75
N ASP A 46 -6.26 6.56 13.56
CA ASP A 46 -7.57 6.14 14.05
C ASP A 46 -7.50 5.46 15.43
N ARG A 47 -6.32 5.38 16.03
CA ARG A 47 -6.06 4.73 17.34
C ARG A 47 -6.51 3.27 17.36
N LYS A 48 -6.20 2.54 16.28
CA LYS A 48 -6.49 1.13 16.13
C LYS A 48 -5.21 0.31 16.10
N ILE A 49 -5.30 -0.96 16.45
CA ILE A 49 -4.19 -1.90 16.37
C ILE A 49 -4.25 -2.59 15.01
N GLY A 50 -3.13 -2.58 14.28
CA GLY A 50 -3.03 -3.23 12.98
C GLY A 50 -2.93 -4.76 13.11
N SER A 51 -3.50 -5.46 12.12
CA SER A 51 -3.44 -6.92 12.02
C SER A 51 -3.55 -7.34 10.55
N LEU A 52 -3.19 -8.58 10.25
CA LEU A 52 -3.37 -9.12 8.89
C LEU A 52 -4.84 -9.12 8.47
N LYS A 53 -5.73 -9.52 9.37
CA LYS A 53 -7.18 -9.46 9.12
C LYS A 53 -7.64 -8.02 8.84
N GLY A 54 -7.13 -7.08 9.61
CA GLY A 54 -7.43 -5.65 9.44
C GLY A 54 -6.95 -5.13 8.09
N LEU A 55 -5.76 -5.53 7.66
CA LEU A 55 -5.23 -5.14 6.35
C LEU A 55 -6.10 -5.67 5.21
N ILE A 56 -6.50 -6.94 5.28
CA ILE A 56 -7.36 -7.55 4.26
C ILE A 56 -8.71 -6.83 4.19
N LYS A 57 -9.30 -6.51 5.33
CA LYS A 57 -10.55 -5.75 5.39
C LYS A 57 -10.38 -4.33 4.87
N TYR A 58 -9.28 -3.68 5.24
CA TYR A 58 -8.94 -2.32 4.79
C TYR A 58 -8.88 -2.23 3.27
N ALA A 59 -8.32 -3.24 2.62
CA ALA A 59 -8.14 -3.29 1.17
C ALA A 59 -9.12 -4.24 0.47
N GLU A 60 -10.29 -4.49 1.05
CA GLU A 60 -11.27 -5.44 0.51
C GLU A 60 -11.80 -5.10 -0.88
N ARG A 61 -11.68 -3.83 -1.32
CA ARG A 61 -12.01 -3.41 -2.68
C ARG A 61 -11.10 -4.05 -3.74
N VAL A 62 -9.89 -4.42 -3.33
CA VAL A 62 -8.95 -5.12 -4.20
C VAL A 62 -9.33 -6.60 -4.19
N LYS A 63 -9.84 -7.10 -5.31
CA LYS A 63 -10.39 -8.46 -5.40
C LYS A 63 -9.42 -9.56 -4.98
N SER A 64 -8.15 -9.38 -5.30
CA SER A 64 -7.09 -10.37 -5.06
C SER A 64 -6.32 -10.14 -3.78
N ILE A 65 -6.82 -9.29 -2.87
CA ILE A 65 -6.02 -8.85 -1.71
C ILE A 65 -5.55 -10.00 -0.82
N GLU A 66 -6.38 -11.01 -0.58
CA GLU A 66 -5.98 -12.17 0.22
C GLU A 66 -4.82 -12.93 -0.41
N ARG A 67 -4.92 -13.17 -1.71
CA ARG A 67 -3.87 -13.88 -2.45
C ARG A 67 -2.59 -13.07 -2.49
N LEU A 68 -2.68 -11.75 -2.74
CA LEU A 68 -1.51 -10.87 -2.75
C LEU A 68 -0.85 -10.81 -1.37
N CYS A 69 -1.62 -10.77 -0.30
CA CYS A 69 -1.11 -10.80 1.06
C CYS A 69 -0.40 -12.12 1.37
N ASN A 70 -0.95 -13.23 0.90
CA ASN A 70 -0.32 -14.55 1.08
C ASN A 70 1.01 -14.65 0.35
N ILE A 71 1.07 -14.16 -0.90
CA ILE A 71 2.32 -14.11 -1.69
C ILE A 71 3.34 -13.24 -0.97
N TYR A 72 2.95 -12.06 -0.53
CA TYR A 72 3.83 -11.14 0.20
C TYR A 72 4.42 -11.81 1.45
N ARG A 73 3.59 -12.47 2.25
CA ARG A 73 4.05 -13.14 3.47
C ARG A 73 5.07 -14.23 3.18
N LYS A 74 4.83 -15.03 2.13
CA LYS A 74 5.76 -16.07 1.72
C LYS A 74 7.08 -15.49 1.23
N LEU A 75 7.04 -14.43 0.43
CA LEU A 75 8.25 -13.73 -0.02
C LEU A 75 9.03 -13.15 1.16
N ARG A 76 8.32 -12.58 2.13
CA ARG A 76 8.93 -12.04 3.34
C ARG A 76 9.63 -13.11 4.18
N ASN A 77 9.09 -14.32 4.20
CA ASN A 77 9.66 -15.47 4.92
C ASN A 77 10.69 -16.24 4.09
N ASP A 78 11.10 -15.69 2.95
CA ASP A 78 12.08 -16.31 2.06
C ASP A 78 11.66 -17.69 1.55
N GLU A 79 10.36 -17.94 1.48
CA GLU A 79 9.81 -19.18 0.94
C GLU A 79 9.77 -19.12 -0.58
N LYS A 80 10.02 -20.25 -1.23
CA LYS A 80 9.87 -20.35 -2.69
C LYS A 80 8.39 -20.27 -3.04
N VAL A 81 8.03 -19.22 -3.77
CA VAL A 81 6.66 -18.97 -4.19
C VAL A 81 6.61 -18.79 -5.69
N ARG A 82 5.65 -19.45 -6.31
CA ARG A 82 5.29 -19.13 -7.67
C ARG A 82 4.33 -17.96 -7.62
N ILE A 83 4.77 -16.82 -8.14
CA ILE A 83 3.95 -15.61 -8.16
C ILE A 83 3.01 -15.68 -9.36
N GLU A 84 1.72 -15.81 -9.08
CA GLU A 84 0.67 -15.85 -10.09
C GLU A 84 -0.22 -14.60 -9.98
N ALA A 85 0.40 -13.43 -9.99
CA ALA A 85 -0.33 -12.17 -9.95
C ALA A 85 -0.22 -11.48 -11.32
N SER A 86 -1.36 -11.19 -11.93
CA SER A 86 -1.40 -10.47 -13.20
C SER A 86 -1.11 -8.98 -12.98
N ILE A 87 -0.67 -8.31 -14.04
CA ILE A 87 -0.44 -6.86 -14.00
C ILE A 87 -1.72 -6.12 -13.60
N GLU A 88 -2.87 -6.56 -14.09
CA GLU A 88 -4.17 -5.95 -13.75
C GLU A 88 -4.49 -6.03 -12.27
N GLU A 89 -4.25 -7.18 -11.65
CA GLU A 89 -4.46 -7.36 -10.22
C GLU A 89 -3.54 -6.46 -9.39
N VAL A 90 -2.28 -6.40 -9.78
CA VAL A 90 -1.29 -5.56 -9.09
C VAL A 90 -1.59 -4.07 -9.32
N ARG A 91 -2.02 -3.70 -10.52
CA ARG A 91 -2.41 -2.32 -10.82
C ARG A 91 -3.60 -1.87 -9.99
N GLU A 92 -4.62 -2.72 -9.83
CA GLU A 92 -5.76 -2.43 -8.97
C GLU A 92 -5.31 -2.16 -7.52
N CYS A 93 -4.41 -2.99 -7.02
CA CYS A 93 -3.83 -2.80 -5.69
C CYS A 93 -3.01 -1.51 -5.60
N TYR A 94 -2.22 -1.20 -6.62
CA TYR A 94 -1.45 0.04 -6.70
C TYR A 94 -2.35 1.27 -6.65
N GLU A 95 -3.41 1.29 -7.43
CA GLU A 95 -4.36 2.42 -7.46
C GLU A 95 -5.02 2.61 -6.10
N PHE A 96 -5.41 1.53 -5.46
CA PHE A 96 -5.96 1.57 -4.11
C PHE A 96 -4.96 2.19 -3.12
N ALA A 97 -3.72 1.69 -3.11
CA ALA A 97 -2.66 2.18 -2.23
C ALA A 97 -2.37 3.67 -2.46
N ASN A 98 -2.27 4.06 -3.72
CA ASN A 98 -1.99 5.45 -4.10
C ASN A 98 -3.11 6.40 -3.64
N ASN A 99 -4.37 5.99 -3.79
CA ASN A 99 -5.51 6.78 -3.34
C ASN A 99 -5.55 6.90 -1.82
N LYS A 100 -5.25 5.83 -1.10
CA LYS A 100 -5.17 5.85 0.36
C LYS A 100 -4.04 6.74 0.86
N LEU A 101 -2.90 6.71 0.19
CA LEU A 101 -1.78 7.59 0.54
C LEU A 101 -2.15 9.07 0.39
N LYS A 102 -2.84 9.43 -0.70
CA LYS A 102 -3.31 10.80 -0.92
C LYS A 102 -4.27 11.25 0.18
N SER A 103 -5.25 10.42 0.53
CA SER A 103 -6.19 10.70 1.63
C SER A 103 -5.46 10.89 2.94
N GLN A 104 -4.46 10.05 3.21
CA GLN A 104 -3.66 10.10 4.42
C GLN A 104 -2.84 11.40 4.50
N GLU A 105 -2.24 11.82 3.39
CA GLU A 105 -1.49 13.08 3.31
C GLU A 105 -2.39 14.28 3.62
N GLU A 106 -3.62 14.28 3.11
CA GLU A 106 -4.60 15.33 3.38
C GLU A 106 -4.96 15.40 4.87
N LYS A 107 -5.20 14.26 5.50
CA LYS A 107 -5.48 14.19 6.95
C LYS A 107 -4.33 14.72 7.78
N ILE A 108 -3.10 14.32 7.45
CA ILE A 108 -1.90 14.76 8.16
C ILE A 108 -1.74 16.27 8.02
N ASN A 109 -1.96 16.82 6.83
CA ASN A 109 -1.88 18.25 6.59
C ASN A 109 -2.94 19.03 7.39
N GLU A 110 -4.14 18.51 7.53
CA GLU A 110 -5.19 19.12 8.36
C GLU A 110 -4.79 19.13 9.83
N TYR A 111 -4.26 18.05 10.36
CA TYR A 111 -3.76 17.99 11.73
C TYR A 111 -2.64 19.01 11.97
N LYS A 112 -1.73 19.18 11.02
CA LYS A 112 -0.67 20.17 11.11
C LYS A 112 -1.21 21.59 11.14
N LYS A 113 -2.25 21.88 10.36
CA LYS A 113 -2.90 23.20 10.33
C LYS A 113 -3.59 23.50 11.67
N GLU A 114 -4.30 22.53 12.23
CA GLU A 114 -4.96 22.66 13.53
C GLU A 114 -3.94 22.90 14.65
N GLU A 115 -2.86 22.13 14.66
CA GLU A 115 -1.78 22.29 15.64
C GLU A 115 -1.16 23.68 15.55
N LYS A 116 -0.91 24.17 14.33
CA LYS A 116 -0.37 25.52 14.11
C LYS A 116 -1.33 26.57 14.61
N ALA A 117 -2.62 26.44 14.34
CA ALA A 117 -3.65 27.37 14.79
C ALA A 117 -3.72 27.43 16.33
N ILE A 118 -3.60 26.30 17.00
CA ILE A 118 -3.57 26.21 18.46
C ILE A 118 -2.34 26.94 19.03
N ARG A 119 -1.17 26.72 18.42
CA ARG A 119 0.08 27.38 18.83
C ARG A 119 0.00 28.89 18.67
N GLU A 120 -0.60 29.38 17.60
CA GLU A 120 -0.74 30.82 17.34
C GLU A 120 -1.69 31.53 18.30
N LYS A 121 -2.64 30.80 18.90
CA LYS A 121 -3.56 31.35 19.92
C LYS A 121 -2.95 31.48 21.31
N ASN A 122 -1.86 30.78 21.55
CA ASN A 122 -1.15 30.81 22.81
C ASN A 122 0.05 31.74 22.73
#